data_1c1caf03268447864d007d607e2caab6
#
_entry.id   1c1caf03268447864d007d607e2caab6
#
_cell.length_a   1.000
_cell.length_b   1.000
_cell.length_c   1.000
_cell.angle_alpha   90.00
_cell.angle_beta   90.00
_cell.angle_gamma   90.00
#
_symmetry.space_group_name_H-M   'P 1'
#
loop_
_entity.id
_entity.type
_entity.pdbx_description
1 polymer ?
#
loop_
_entity_poly.entity_id
_entity_poly.type
_entity_poly.pdbx_seq_one_letter_code
_entity_poly.pdbx_strand_id
1 'polypeptide(L)'
;MDMPSKEFFRVLDNEITPNVNPNKVLVILSGGEVLVRKDLEEIGLNLYRRGYPWGMVTNGLALTRQRLDSLIRSGLHTITVSLDGFEEQHFYIRRNKESFKRAVEAIRMISADKELASDVVTCVTPALLPHLEEFKEFLYSLGVRDWRLFTIFPVGRASEDMSMQLNDEEFTYLMEFIEKCRKEGRVKASYSCEGFIAGYEMRVRTNPFECHAASLSRFLSEFIAHNINSLFCASCLIW
;
A
#
# COMPACT_ATOMS: atom_id res chain seq x y z
N MET A 1 -18.39 7.59 1.08
CA MET A 1 -19.09 7.23 2.36
C MET A 1 -18.43 5.94 2.85
N ASP A 2 -17.90 5.92 4.07
CA ASP A 2 -17.22 4.73 4.60
C ASP A 2 -18.23 3.60 4.87
N MET A 3 -17.82 2.36 4.59
CA MET A 3 -18.63 1.20 4.92
C MET A 3 -18.77 1.11 6.46
N PRO A 4 -19.99 1.00 7.02
CA PRO A 4 -20.17 0.77 8.44
C PRO A 4 -19.51 -0.55 8.89
N SER A 5 -18.87 -0.56 10.05
CA SER A 5 -18.21 -1.76 10.57
C SER A 5 -19.15 -2.97 10.70
N LYS A 6 -20.41 -2.72 11.09
CA LYS A 6 -21.43 -3.77 11.14
C LYS A 6 -21.67 -4.45 9.80
N GLU A 7 -21.71 -3.68 8.72
CA GLU A 7 -21.92 -4.22 7.37
C GLU A 7 -20.69 -4.98 6.88
N PHE A 8 -19.50 -4.44 7.14
CA PHE A 8 -18.24 -5.13 6.87
C PHE A 8 -18.19 -6.51 7.54
N PHE A 9 -18.50 -6.60 8.84
CA PHE A 9 -18.48 -7.88 9.53
C PHE A 9 -19.60 -8.81 9.09
N ARG A 10 -20.78 -8.29 8.73
CA ARG A 10 -21.85 -9.10 8.15
C ARG A 10 -21.38 -9.83 6.88
N VAL A 11 -20.71 -9.11 5.98
CA VAL A 11 -20.15 -9.71 4.76
C VAL A 11 -19.04 -10.70 5.10
N LEU A 12 -18.12 -10.31 5.97
CA LEU A 12 -17.02 -11.17 6.38
C LEU A 12 -17.51 -12.49 6.99
N ASP A 13 -18.45 -12.43 7.91
CA ASP A 13 -18.95 -13.59 8.66
C ASP A 13 -19.83 -14.52 7.80
N ASN A 14 -20.66 -13.96 6.91
CA ASN A 14 -21.63 -14.74 6.15
C ASN A 14 -21.11 -15.22 4.78
N GLU A 15 -20.26 -14.42 4.13
CA GLU A 15 -19.87 -14.68 2.73
C GLU A 15 -18.42 -15.18 2.63
N ILE A 16 -17.52 -14.70 3.49
CA ILE A 16 -16.09 -14.99 3.38
C ILE A 16 -15.69 -16.13 4.31
N THR A 17 -15.95 -15.98 5.61
CA THR A 17 -15.54 -16.95 6.64
C THR A 17 -15.97 -18.39 6.38
N PRO A 18 -17.17 -18.68 5.82
CA PRO A 18 -17.54 -20.05 5.51
C PRO A 18 -16.69 -20.75 4.44
N ASN A 19 -15.99 -19.96 3.61
CA ASN A 19 -15.27 -20.44 2.44
C ASN A 19 -13.73 -20.40 2.59
N VAL A 20 -13.22 -19.87 3.70
CA VAL A 20 -11.78 -19.68 3.90
C VAL A 20 -11.32 -20.10 5.30
N ASN A 21 -10.04 -20.37 5.45
CA ASN A 21 -9.43 -20.45 6.78
C ASN A 21 -8.98 -19.04 7.18
N PRO A 22 -9.58 -18.40 8.20
CA PRO A 22 -9.26 -17.05 8.61
C PRO A 22 -7.77 -16.79 8.84
N ASN A 23 -7.06 -17.75 9.45
CA ASN A 23 -5.62 -17.61 9.74
C ASN A 23 -4.73 -17.59 8.48
N LYS A 24 -5.28 -17.92 7.31
CA LYS A 24 -4.57 -17.91 6.02
C LYS A 24 -4.95 -16.71 5.13
N VAL A 25 -5.79 -15.82 5.62
CA VAL A 25 -6.27 -14.65 4.87
C VAL A 25 -5.87 -13.39 5.61
N LEU A 26 -4.97 -12.62 5.00
CA LEU A 26 -4.60 -11.30 5.49
C LEU A 26 -5.64 -10.28 5.03
N VAL A 27 -6.27 -9.58 5.98
CA VAL A 27 -7.21 -8.50 5.68
C VAL A 27 -6.47 -7.17 5.67
N ILE A 28 -6.40 -6.50 4.53
CA ILE A 28 -5.79 -5.17 4.42
C ILE A 28 -6.88 -4.10 4.40
N LEU A 29 -6.85 -3.23 5.41
CA LEU A 29 -7.70 -2.06 5.46
C LEU A 29 -7.06 -0.93 4.65
N SER A 30 -7.76 -0.48 3.63
CA SER A 30 -7.30 0.53 2.69
C SER A 30 -8.50 1.38 2.25
N GLY A 31 -8.26 2.35 1.38
CA GLY A 31 -9.28 3.29 0.92
C GLY A 31 -8.77 4.70 1.11
N GLY A 32 -9.57 5.75 1.28
CA GLY A 32 -9.06 7.10 1.51
C GLY A 32 -7.91 7.13 2.55
N GLU A 33 -8.20 7.47 3.78
CA GLU A 33 -7.21 7.36 4.86
C GLU A 33 -7.81 6.61 6.05
N VAL A 34 -7.27 5.44 6.36
CA VAL A 34 -7.84 4.55 7.39
C VAL A 34 -7.73 5.14 8.80
N LEU A 35 -6.69 5.95 9.06
CA LEU A 35 -6.48 6.56 10.38
C LEU A 35 -7.51 7.64 10.74
N VAL A 36 -8.35 8.10 9.80
CA VAL A 36 -9.46 9.02 10.13
C VAL A 36 -10.64 8.29 10.74
N ARG A 37 -10.71 6.97 10.63
CA ARG A 37 -11.76 6.16 11.27
C ARG A 37 -11.60 6.16 12.79
N LYS A 38 -12.71 6.39 13.48
CA LYS A 38 -12.73 6.40 14.96
C LYS A 38 -12.87 4.99 15.55
N ASP A 39 -13.37 4.05 14.74
CA ASP A 39 -13.63 2.65 15.12
C ASP A 39 -12.54 1.68 14.60
N LEU A 40 -11.38 2.19 14.15
CA LEU A 40 -10.34 1.37 13.52
C LEU A 40 -9.78 0.30 14.47
N GLU A 41 -9.50 0.65 15.71
CA GLU A 41 -9.00 -0.28 16.72
C GLU A 41 -10.04 -1.35 17.08
N GLU A 42 -11.32 -0.98 17.10
CA GLU A 42 -12.41 -1.93 17.32
C GLU A 42 -12.53 -2.92 16.15
N ILE A 43 -12.43 -2.42 14.91
CA ILE A 43 -12.41 -3.26 13.72
C ILE A 43 -11.22 -4.22 13.76
N GLY A 44 -10.02 -3.72 14.04
CA GLY A 44 -8.81 -4.52 14.15
C GLY A 44 -8.94 -5.64 15.19
N LEU A 45 -9.38 -5.30 16.39
CA LEU A 45 -9.60 -6.26 17.47
C LEU A 45 -10.64 -7.34 17.09
N ASN A 46 -11.70 -6.94 16.40
CA ASN A 46 -12.73 -7.86 15.92
C ASN A 46 -12.23 -8.80 14.81
N LEU A 47 -11.34 -8.33 13.92
CA LEU A 47 -10.64 -9.16 12.94
C LEU A 47 -9.74 -10.19 13.65
N TYR A 48 -8.89 -9.71 14.57
CA TYR A 48 -7.99 -10.55 15.35
C TYR A 48 -8.73 -11.66 16.11
N ARG A 49 -9.84 -11.32 16.77
CA ARG A 49 -10.68 -12.31 17.49
C ARG A 49 -11.31 -13.37 16.59
N ARG A 50 -11.49 -13.06 15.30
CA ARG A 50 -11.98 -14.00 14.27
C ARG A 50 -10.85 -14.83 13.65
N GLY A 51 -9.61 -14.61 14.07
CA GLY A 51 -8.45 -15.30 13.54
C GLY A 51 -7.90 -14.71 12.23
N TYR A 52 -8.37 -13.53 11.80
CA TYR A 52 -7.82 -12.84 10.65
C TYR A 52 -6.60 -12.01 11.04
N PRO A 53 -5.38 -12.30 10.56
CA PRO A 53 -4.32 -11.31 10.55
C PRO A 53 -4.78 -10.11 9.72
N TRP A 54 -4.49 -8.91 10.20
CA TRP A 54 -4.89 -7.71 9.50
C TRP A 54 -3.78 -6.68 9.38
N GLY A 55 -3.90 -5.85 8.38
CA GLY A 55 -2.97 -4.77 8.12
C GLY A 55 -3.66 -3.53 7.55
N MET A 56 -2.88 -2.49 7.33
CA MET A 56 -3.41 -1.26 6.76
C MET A 56 -2.41 -0.55 5.85
N VAL A 57 -2.97 0.29 4.96
CA VAL A 57 -2.22 1.26 4.15
C VAL A 57 -2.61 2.66 4.61
N THR A 58 -1.64 3.51 4.86
CA THR A 58 -1.86 4.88 5.35
C THR A 58 -0.90 5.88 4.70
N ASN A 59 -1.31 7.14 4.64
CA ASN A 59 -0.44 8.25 4.29
C ASN A 59 0.48 8.70 5.45
N GLY A 60 0.29 8.14 6.64
CA GLY A 60 1.09 8.42 7.82
C GLY A 60 0.79 9.74 8.53
N LEU A 61 -0.04 10.62 7.95
CA LEU A 61 -0.27 11.98 8.46
C LEU A 61 -0.80 12.01 9.91
N ALA A 62 -1.69 11.08 10.25
CA ALA A 62 -2.32 10.97 11.57
C ALA A 62 -1.70 9.89 12.46
N LEU A 63 -0.61 9.24 12.05
CA LEU A 63 0.04 8.20 12.83
C LEU A 63 0.91 8.83 13.93
N THR A 64 0.56 8.57 15.18
CA THR A 64 1.37 8.90 16.36
C THR A 64 1.85 7.62 17.04
N ARG A 65 2.88 7.71 17.89
CA ARG A 65 3.36 6.54 18.65
C ARG A 65 2.22 5.92 19.48
N GLN A 66 1.45 6.73 20.18
CA GLN A 66 0.31 6.26 20.96
C GLN A 66 -0.72 5.52 20.09
N ARG A 67 -1.01 6.04 18.89
CA ARG A 67 -1.95 5.40 17.95
C ARG A 67 -1.40 4.08 17.45
N LEU A 68 -0.12 4.04 17.07
CA LEU A 68 0.55 2.81 16.62
C LEU A 68 0.50 1.72 17.70
N ASP A 69 0.82 2.06 18.96
CA ASP A 69 0.76 1.12 20.09
C ASP A 69 -0.67 0.60 20.31
N SER A 70 -1.68 1.45 20.11
CA SER A 70 -3.09 1.04 20.21
C SER A 70 -3.48 0.06 19.11
N LEU A 71 -3.05 0.30 17.88
CA LEU A 71 -3.31 -0.56 16.73
C LEU A 71 -2.60 -1.92 16.87
N ILE A 72 -1.35 -1.94 17.34
CA ILE A 72 -0.62 -3.19 17.64
C ILE A 72 -1.37 -4.01 18.70
N ARG A 73 -1.82 -3.38 19.78
CA ARG A 73 -2.66 -4.06 20.79
C ARG A 73 -3.99 -4.58 20.25
N SER A 74 -4.48 -4.00 19.16
CA SER A 74 -5.67 -4.46 18.45
C SER A 74 -5.37 -5.55 17.40
N GLY A 75 -4.13 -6.07 17.36
CA GLY A 75 -3.72 -7.15 16.49
C GLY A 75 -3.22 -6.71 15.11
N LEU A 76 -2.81 -5.45 14.93
CA LEU A 76 -2.17 -5.01 13.70
C LEU A 76 -0.93 -5.85 13.42
N HIS A 77 -0.90 -6.51 12.27
CA HIS A 77 0.18 -7.40 11.85
C HIS A 77 1.10 -6.75 10.81
N THR A 78 0.53 -5.95 9.91
CA THR A 78 1.31 -5.28 8.86
C THR A 78 0.84 -3.85 8.62
N ILE A 79 1.78 -2.97 8.30
CA ILE A 79 1.48 -1.58 7.98
C ILE A 79 2.32 -1.11 6.80
N THR A 80 1.65 -0.45 5.86
CA THR A 80 2.28 0.22 4.72
C THR A 80 2.13 1.73 4.87
N VAL A 81 3.22 2.46 4.70
CA VAL A 81 3.19 3.93 4.64
C VAL A 81 3.51 4.40 3.22
N SER A 82 2.70 5.33 2.71
CA SER A 82 2.93 5.94 1.40
C SER A 82 3.94 7.08 1.49
N LEU A 83 4.99 7.02 0.64
CA LEU A 83 5.96 8.10 0.47
C LEU A 83 6.40 8.16 -1.00
N ASP A 84 6.01 9.24 -1.71
CA ASP A 84 6.10 9.31 -3.17
C ASP A 84 7.30 10.13 -3.68
N GLY A 85 8.40 10.08 -2.97
CA GLY A 85 9.64 10.80 -3.27
C GLY A 85 10.04 11.73 -2.14
N PHE A 86 10.96 12.65 -2.44
CA PHE A 86 11.35 13.71 -1.53
C PHE A 86 10.24 14.76 -1.35
N GLU A 87 10.46 15.75 -0.53
CA GLU A 87 9.43 16.71 -0.10
C GLU A 87 8.67 17.35 -1.26
N GLU A 88 9.37 17.76 -2.32
CA GLU A 88 8.79 18.41 -3.49
C GLU A 88 7.89 17.45 -4.28
N GLN A 89 8.41 16.27 -4.65
CA GLN A 89 7.64 15.25 -5.39
C GLN A 89 6.45 14.75 -4.57
N HIS A 90 6.66 14.49 -3.29
CA HIS A 90 5.60 14.05 -2.40
C HIS A 90 4.51 15.12 -2.24
N PHE A 91 4.91 16.39 -2.06
CA PHE A 91 3.95 17.51 -2.02
C PHE A 91 3.17 17.64 -3.32
N TYR A 92 3.83 17.48 -4.46
CA TYR A 92 3.16 17.56 -5.76
C TYR A 92 1.99 16.58 -5.86
N ILE A 93 2.19 15.35 -5.39
CA ILE A 93 1.16 14.30 -5.39
C ILE A 93 0.11 14.53 -4.29
N ARG A 94 0.53 14.78 -3.06
CA ARG A 94 -0.34 14.78 -1.86
C ARG A 94 -1.00 16.13 -1.56
N ARG A 95 -0.48 17.22 -2.10
CA ARG A 95 -1.01 18.59 -1.91
C ARG A 95 -1.12 19.02 -0.44
N ASN A 96 -0.27 18.48 0.43
CA ASN A 96 -0.23 18.80 1.86
C ASN A 96 1.22 18.98 2.31
N LYS A 97 1.58 20.17 2.81
CA LYS A 97 2.95 20.54 3.20
C LYS A 97 3.51 19.72 4.35
N GLU A 98 2.64 19.23 5.24
CA GLU A 98 3.07 18.42 6.39
C GLU A 98 3.22 16.93 6.04
N SER A 99 2.70 16.49 4.88
CA SER A 99 2.59 15.07 4.54
C SER A 99 3.94 14.37 4.48
N PHE A 100 4.96 14.99 3.87
CA PHE A 100 6.31 14.42 3.78
C PHE A 100 6.92 14.19 5.18
N LYS A 101 6.95 15.23 5.99
CA LYS A 101 7.49 15.16 7.35
C LYS A 101 6.80 14.09 8.18
N ARG A 102 5.47 14.06 8.15
CA ARG A 102 4.66 13.09 8.89
C ARG A 102 4.83 11.66 8.39
N ALA A 103 4.91 11.44 7.08
CA ALA A 103 5.19 10.13 6.50
C ALA A 103 6.58 9.62 6.91
N VAL A 104 7.61 10.48 6.90
CA VAL A 104 8.96 10.14 7.36
C VAL A 104 8.98 9.79 8.85
N GLU A 105 8.29 10.55 9.70
CA GLU A 105 8.13 10.23 11.13
C GLU A 105 7.43 8.87 11.32
N ALA A 106 6.35 8.62 10.57
CA ALA A 106 5.62 7.35 10.59
C ALA A 106 6.52 6.18 10.18
N ILE A 107 7.26 6.32 9.08
CA ILE A 107 8.19 5.28 8.58
C ILE A 107 9.25 4.95 9.63
N ARG A 108 9.86 5.94 10.29
CA ARG A 108 10.81 5.68 11.38
C ARG A 108 10.19 4.90 12.52
N MET A 109 8.95 5.23 12.89
CA MET A 109 8.25 4.54 13.97
C MET A 109 7.97 3.07 13.64
N ILE A 110 7.46 2.79 12.43
CA ILE A 110 7.13 1.42 12.02
C ILE A 110 8.38 0.57 11.73
N SER A 111 9.43 1.17 11.15
CA SER A 111 10.69 0.47 10.87
C SER A 111 11.49 0.12 12.12
N ALA A 112 11.26 0.82 13.22
CA ALA A 112 11.89 0.52 14.51
C ALA A 112 11.22 -0.64 15.26
N ASP A 113 9.98 -0.99 14.92
CA ASP A 113 9.24 -2.08 15.52
C ASP A 113 9.58 -3.40 14.82
N LYS A 114 10.13 -4.37 15.56
CA LYS A 114 10.61 -5.64 14.99
C LYS A 114 9.52 -6.70 14.87
N GLU A 115 8.41 -6.53 15.55
CA GLU A 115 7.29 -7.49 15.54
C GLU A 115 6.28 -7.13 14.45
N LEU A 116 6.32 -5.89 13.95
CA LEU A 116 5.43 -5.38 12.92
C LEU A 116 6.05 -5.55 11.53
N ALA A 117 5.39 -6.29 10.66
CA ALA A 117 5.75 -6.31 9.25
C ALA A 117 5.43 -4.94 8.64
N SER A 118 6.44 -4.26 8.09
CA SER A 118 6.28 -2.91 7.58
C SER A 118 6.96 -2.70 6.23
N ASP A 119 6.33 -1.93 5.38
CA ASP A 119 6.89 -1.53 4.09
C ASP A 119 6.51 -0.09 3.71
N VAL A 120 7.18 0.41 2.70
CA VAL A 120 6.87 1.70 2.08
C VAL A 120 6.35 1.46 0.68
N VAL A 121 5.32 2.20 0.30
CA VAL A 121 4.80 2.25 -1.08
C VAL A 121 5.07 3.61 -1.70
N THR A 122 5.54 3.61 -2.95
CA THR A 122 5.86 4.81 -3.71
C THR A 122 5.18 4.78 -5.08
N CYS A 123 4.39 5.80 -5.37
CA CYS A 123 3.90 6.08 -6.72
C CYS A 123 4.99 6.82 -7.51
N VAL A 124 5.60 6.16 -8.47
CA VAL A 124 6.72 6.69 -9.25
C VAL A 124 6.22 7.59 -10.36
N THR A 125 6.77 8.80 -10.42
CA THR A 125 6.54 9.77 -11.49
C THR A 125 7.84 10.01 -12.28
N PRO A 126 7.78 10.57 -13.49
CA PRO A 126 8.97 10.97 -14.24
C PRO A 126 9.93 11.86 -13.43
N ALA A 127 9.38 12.75 -12.59
CA ALA A 127 10.16 13.64 -11.74
C ALA A 127 10.95 12.91 -10.63
N LEU A 128 10.53 11.71 -10.22
CA LEU A 128 11.24 10.92 -9.21
C LEU A 128 12.32 10.01 -9.83
N LEU A 129 12.17 9.59 -11.09
CA LEU A 129 13.08 8.62 -11.72
C LEU A 129 14.56 8.97 -11.59
N PRO A 130 15.02 10.22 -11.84
CA PRO A 130 16.44 10.57 -11.71
C PRO A 130 16.96 10.45 -10.26
N HIS A 131 16.06 10.45 -9.28
CA HIS A 131 16.37 10.45 -7.85
C HIS A 131 16.14 9.11 -7.16
N LEU A 132 15.77 8.05 -7.89
CA LEU A 132 15.43 6.74 -7.31
C LEU A 132 16.58 6.14 -6.48
N GLU A 133 17.82 6.27 -6.93
CA GLU A 133 18.98 5.74 -6.19
C GLU A 133 19.18 6.49 -4.86
N GLU A 134 19.12 7.81 -4.88
CA GLU A 134 19.21 8.65 -3.68
C GLU A 134 18.04 8.38 -2.74
N PHE A 135 16.83 8.23 -3.29
CA PHE A 135 15.63 7.93 -2.52
C PHE A 135 15.68 6.54 -1.86
N LYS A 136 16.24 5.53 -2.55
CA LYS A 136 16.54 4.20 -1.99
C LYS A 136 17.43 4.30 -0.75
N GLU A 137 18.54 5.05 -0.87
CA GLU A 137 19.47 5.24 0.26
C GLU A 137 18.80 6.00 1.42
N PHE A 138 17.97 6.98 1.10
CA PHE A 138 17.18 7.68 2.11
C PHE A 138 16.23 6.72 2.84
N LEU A 139 15.44 5.90 2.13
CA LEU A 139 14.57 4.89 2.72
C LEU A 139 15.36 3.90 3.59
N TYR A 140 16.50 3.43 3.10
CA TYR A 140 17.38 2.55 3.87
C TYR A 140 17.84 3.20 5.18
N SER A 141 18.18 4.49 5.17
CA SER A 141 18.57 5.26 6.35
C SER A 141 17.46 5.40 7.39
N LEU A 142 16.19 5.32 6.95
CA LEU A 142 15.01 5.32 7.82
C LEU A 142 14.70 3.94 8.42
N GLY A 143 15.46 2.91 8.02
CA GLY A 143 15.26 1.53 8.47
C GLY A 143 14.36 0.68 7.56
N VAL A 144 13.90 1.21 6.42
CA VAL A 144 13.07 0.48 5.45
C VAL A 144 13.84 -0.69 4.85
N ARG A 145 13.19 -1.84 4.76
CA ARG A 145 13.74 -3.05 4.13
C ARG A 145 12.91 -3.55 2.96
N ASP A 146 11.61 -3.33 3.00
CA ASP A 146 10.66 -3.69 1.94
C ASP A 146 10.09 -2.43 1.33
N TRP A 147 10.19 -2.32 -0.01
CA TRP A 147 9.75 -1.14 -0.76
C TRP A 147 8.99 -1.54 -2.00
N ARG A 148 7.72 -1.13 -2.08
CA ARG A 148 6.87 -1.38 -3.23
C ARG A 148 6.77 -0.15 -4.11
N LEU A 149 6.98 -0.32 -5.40
CA LEU A 149 6.89 0.73 -6.39
C LEU A 149 5.69 0.49 -7.29
N PHE A 150 4.96 1.57 -7.54
CA PHE A 150 3.78 1.60 -8.39
C PHE A 150 3.95 2.64 -9.48
N THR A 151 3.38 2.40 -10.66
CA THR A 151 3.12 3.44 -11.64
C THR A 151 1.76 4.07 -11.37
N ILE A 152 1.57 5.30 -11.80
CA ILE A 152 0.31 6.03 -11.63
C ILE A 152 -0.62 5.71 -12.79
N PHE A 153 -1.83 5.24 -12.49
CA PHE A 153 -2.87 5.05 -13.50
C PHE A 153 -3.59 6.37 -13.79
N PRO A 154 -3.99 6.62 -15.05
CA PRO A 154 -4.69 7.84 -15.45
C PRO A 154 -6.16 7.84 -15.02
N VAL A 155 -6.41 7.79 -13.70
CA VAL A 155 -7.74 7.78 -13.09
C VAL A 155 -7.84 8.88 -12.04
N GLY A 156 -9.03 9.50 -11.90
CA GLY A 156 -9.23 10.60 -10.96
C GLY A 156 -8.36 11.81 -11.32
N ARG A 157 -7.68 12.41 -10.37
CA ARG A 157 -6.80 13.58 -10.61
C ARG A 157 -5.65 13.29 -11.57
N ALA A 158 -5.16 12.06 -11.61
CA ALA A 158 -4.07 11.69 -12.50
C ALA A 158 -4.50 11.58 -13.97
N SER A 159 -5.80 11.53 -14.27
CA SER A 159 -6.28 11.61 -15.66
C SER A 159 -6.19 13.01 -16.26
N GLU A 160 -6.09 14.04 -15.40
CA GLU A 160 -5.98 15.43 -15.78
C GLU A 160 -4.52 15.88 -15.95
N ASP A 161 -3.56 15.06 -15.52
CA ASP A 161 -2.13 15.39 -15.53
C ASP A 161 -1.27 14.22 -16.02
N MET A 162 -1.06 14.18 -17.34
CA MET A 162 -0.24 13.17 -18.01
C MET A 162 1.24 13.22 -17.60
N SER A 163 1.72 14.33 -17.00
CA SER A 163 3.11 14.44 -16.53
C SER A 163 3.42 13.53 -15.35
N MET A 164 2.40 12.92 -14.73
CA MET A 164 2.58 11.93 -13.68
C MET A 164 2.86 10.52 -14.20
N GLN A 165 2.69 10.28 -15.51
CA GLN A 165 2.76 8.95 -16.10
C GLN A 165 4.11 8.71 -16.75
N LEU A 166 4.61 7.49 -16.59
CA LEU A 166 5.84 7.05 -17.23
C LEU A 166 5.57 6.69 -18.70
N ASN A 167 6.46 7.08 -19.59
CA ASN A 167 6.53 6.52 -20.94
C ASN A 167 7.22 5.15 -20.94
N ASP A 168 7.32 4.50 -22.09
CA ASP A 168 7.87 3.15 -22.22
C ASP A 168 9.36 3.05 -21.83
N GLU A 169 10.15 4.08 -22.14
CA GLU A 169 11.57 4.13 -21.78
C GLU A 169 11.74 4.32 -20.26
N GLU A 170 10.96 5.21 -19.68
CA GLU A 170 10.92 5.46 -18.25
C GLU A 170 10.43 4.23 -17.47
N PHE A 171 9.43 3.53 -18.00
CA PHE A 171 8.96 2.28 -17.41
C PHE A 171 10.04 1.20 -17.46
N THR A 172 10.73 1.06 -18.59
CA THR A 172 11.84 0.13 -18.72
C THR A 172 12.94 0.42 -17.71
N TYR A 173 13.33 1.71 -17.57
CA TYR A 173 14.30 2.15 -16.58
C TYR A 173 13.87 1.78 -15.15
N LEU A 174 12.60 2.00 -14.81
CA LEU A 174 12.06 1.62 -13.50
C LEU A 174 12.18 0.11 -13.24
N MET A 175 11.87 -0.73 -14.23
CA MET A 175 11.97 -2.18 -14.11
C MET A 175 13.43 -2.62 -13.88
N GLU A 176 14.36 -2.07 -14.62
CA GLU A 176 15.81 -2.35 -14.48
C GLU A 176 16.34 -1.88 -13.12
N PHE A 177 15.89 -0.72 -12.65
CA PHE A 177 16.21 -0.21 -11.31
C PHE A 177 15.73 -1.16 -10.20
N ILE A 178 14.49 -1.64 -10.28
CA ILE A 178 13.95 -2.58 -9.30
C ILE A 178 14.74 -3.89 -9.30
N GLU A 179 15.04 -4.43 -10.48
CA GLU A 179 15.86 -5.64 -10.61
C GLU A 179 17.26 -5.45 -9.98
N LYS A 180 17.90 -4.30 -10.20
CA LYS A 180 19.18 -3.93 -9.58
C LYS A 180 19.07 -3.92 -8.06
N CYS A 181 18.06 -3.23 -7.49
CA CYS A 181 17.84 -3.17 -6.05
C CYS A 181 17.68 -4.57 -5.43
N ARG A 182 16.95 -5.46 -6.11
CA ARG A 182 16.75 -6.83 -5.65
C ARG A 182 18.06 -7.64 -5.64
N LYS A 183 18.93 -7.44 -6.62
CA LYS A 183 20.27 -8.07 -6.67
C LYS A 183 21.19 -7.54 -5.58
N GLU A 184 21.11 -6.26 -5.26
CA GLU A 184 21.89 -5.64 -4.18
C GLU A 184 21.47 -6.11 -2.78
N GLY A 185 20.18 -6.40 -2.58
CA GLY A 185 19.63 -6.99 -1.37
C GLY A 185 19.56 -6.07 -0.14
N ARG A 186 19.88 -4.78 -0.24
CA ARG A 186 19.83 -3.82 0.88
C ARG A 186 18.40 -3.37 1.18
N VAL A 187 17.66 -3.02 0.14
CA VAL A 187 16.23 -2.73 0.16
C VAL A 187 15.57 -3.68 -0.83
N LYS A 188 14.61 -4.45 -0.37
CA LYS A 188 13.85 -5.39 -1.20
C LYS A 188 12.78 -4.63 -1.98
N ALA A 189 13.19 -4.07 -3.11
CA ALA A 189 12.26 -3.40 -4.02
C ALA A 189 11.38 -4.40 -4.77
N SER A 190 10.13 -4.05 -5.04
CA SER A 190 9.23 -4.84 -5.88
C SER A 190 8.24 -3.95 -6.63
N TYR A 191 7.94 -4.33 -7.88
CA TYR A 191 6.86 -3.72 -8.64
C TYR A 191 5.53 -4.36 -8.25
N SER A 192 4.55 -3.55 -7.87
CA SER A 192 3.32 -4.05 -7.27
C SER A 192 2.03 -3.56 -7.94
N CYS A 193 2.12 -2.94 -9.13
CA CYS A 193 0.94 -2.66 -9.95
C CYS A 193 0.35 -3.93 -10.55
N GLU A 194 -0.91 -3.82 -10.94
CA GLU A 194 -1.65 -4.86 -11.65
C GLU A 194 -1.12 -5.08 -13.07
N GLY A 195 -1.54 -6.19 -13.66
CA GLY A 195 -1.22 -6.54 -15.03
C GLY A 195 0.05 -7.39 -15.15
N PHE A 196 0.11 -8.10 -16.25
CA PHE A 196 1.25 -8.95 -16.60
C PHE A 196 2.33 -8.10 -17.29
N ILE A 197 3.54 -8.18 -16.77
CA ILE A 197 4.70 -7.40 -17.25
C ILE A 197 5.74 -8.23 -17.98
N ALA A 198 5.27 -9.30 -18.63
CA ALA A 198 6.05 -10.16 -19.51
C ALA A 198 7.37 -10.65 -18.87
N GLY A 199 8.50 -10.42 -19.55
CA GLY A 199 9.83 -10.88 -19.11
C GLY A 199 10.32 -10.28 -17.78
N TYR A 200 9.64 -9.29 -17.21
CA TYR A 200 10.00 -8.70 -15.92
C TYR A 200 9.37 -9.41 -14.71
N GLU A 201 8.30 -10.23 -14.89
CA GLU A 201 7.54 -10.83 -13.78
C GLU A 201 8.42 -11.42 -12.69
N MET A 202 9.32 -12.34 -13.05
CA MET A 202 10.19 -13.05 -12.11
C MET A 202 11.31 -12.18 -11.53
N ARG A 203 11.61 -11.05 -12.18
CA ARG A 203 12.76 -10.23 -11.84
C ARG A 203 12.43 -9.11 -10.86
N VAL A 204 11.20 -8.58 -10.96
CA VAL A 204 10.79 -7.38 -10.23
C VAL A 204 9.64 -7.57 -9.25
N ARG A 205 8.94 -8.72 -9.28
CA ARG A 205 7.84 -9.00 -8.34
C ARG A 205 8.26 -9.92 -7.21
N THR A 206 7.63 -9.74 -6.06
CA THR A 206 7.77 -10.68 -4.93
C THR A 206 6.98 -11.95 -5.20
N ASN A 207 5.74 -11.80 -5.69
CA ASN A 207 4.85 -12.89 -6.08
C ASN A 207 4.54 -12.74 -7.58
N PRO A 208 5.36 -13.37 -8.45
CA PRO A 208 5.13 -13.30 -9.89
C PRO A 208 3.84 -14.04 -10.25
N PHE A 209 3.19 -13.62 -11.33
CA PHE A 209 1.93 -14.16 -11.85
C PHE A 209 0.73 -14.05 -10.90
N GLU A 210 0.85 -13.35 -9.78
CA GLU A 210 -0.26 -13.02 -8.89
C GLU A 210 -0.75 -11.60 -9.14
N CYS A 211 -2.01 -11.46 -9.51
CA CYS A 211 -2.70 -10.18 -9.50
C CYS A 211 -3.38 -10.00 -8.15
N HIS A 212 -2.91 -9.08 -7.32
CA HIS A 212 -3.51 -8.83 -6.01
C HIS A 212 -4.99 -8.42 -6.10
N ALA A 213 -5.39 -7.69 -7.13
CA ALA A 213 -6.80 -7.37 -7.38
C ALA A 213 -7.63 -8.61 -7.74
N ALA A 214 -7.08 -9.54 -8.52
CA ALA A 214 -7.77 -10.76 -8.90
C ALA A 214 -7.98 -11.73 -7.73
N SER A 215 -7.06 -11.77 -6.77
CA SER A 215 -7.23 -12.60 -5.57
C SER A 215 -8.33 -12.08 -4.65
N LEU A 216 -8.55 -10.77 -4.61
CA LEU A 216 -9.66 -10.13 -3.89
C LEU A 216 -10.99 -10.21 -4.68
N SER A 217 -10.95 -10.06 -6.01
CA SER A 217 -12.16 -9.99 -6.83
C SER A 217 -12.84 -11.34 -7.05
N ARG A 218 -12.14 -12.47 -6.92
CA ARG A 218 -12.77 -13.79 -7.05
C ARG A 218 -13.86 -14.05 -6.01
N PHE A 219 -13.75 -13.45 -4.82
CA PHE A 219 -14.75 -13.57 -3.77
C PHE A 219 -15.76 -12.41 -3.74
N LEU A 220 -15.43 -11.29 -4.38
CA LEU A 220 -16.24 -10.10 -4.36
C LEU A 220 -17.00 -9.85 -5.68
N SER A 221 -16.68 -10.58 -6.77
CA SER A 221 -17.24 -10.29 -8.11
C SER A 221 -18.75 -10.46 -8.21
N GLU A 222 -19.35 -11.36 -7.45
CA GLU A 222 -20.82 -11.52 -7.44
C GLU A 222 -21.50 -10.45 -6.58
N PHE A 223 -20.84 -9.94 -5.56
CA PHE A 223 -21.39 -8.93 -4.65
C PHE A 223 -21.17 -7.50 -5.15
N ILE A 224 -20.10 -7.27 -5.89
CA ILE A 224 -19.67 -5.95 -6.37
C ILE A 224 -20.35 -5.56 -7.68
N ALA A 225 -20.77 -6.52 -8.50
CA ALA A 225 -21.48 -6.27 -9.75
C ALA A 225 -22.76 -5.42 -9.60
N HIS A 226 -23.28 -5.28 -8.40
CA HIS A 226 -24.49 -4.51 -8.13
C HIS A 226 -24.28 -3.13 -7.50
N ASN A 227 -23.10 -2.77 -6.99
CA ASN A 227 -22.99 -1.52 -6.20
C ASN A 227 -21.67 -0.72 -6.26
N ILE A 228 -20.64 -1.11 -6.99
CA ILE A 228 -19.39 -0.34 -6.97
C ILE A 228 -18.77 -0.22 -8.36
N ASN A 229 -18.78 0.99 -8.88
CA ASN A 229 -18.10 1.38 -10.12
C ASN A 229 -16.57 1.57 -9.98
N SER A 230 -15.92 1.06 -8.93
CA SER A 230 -14.48 1.21 -8.76
C SER A 230 -13.89 0.22 -7.76
N LEU A 231 -13.51 -0.97 -8.25
CA LEU A 231 -12.51 -1.79 -7.57
C LEU A 231 -11.18 -1.63 -8.31
N PHE A 232 -10.59 -0.48 -8.15
CA PHE A 232 -9.18 -0.28 -8.44
C PHE A 232 -8.38 -0.54 -7.17
N CYS A 233 -7.18 -1.12 -7.35
CA CYS A 233 -6.21 -1.26 -6.26
C CYS A 233 -6.10 0.08 -5.51
N ALA A 234 -6.51 0.11 -4.25
CA ALA A 234 -6.56 1.35 -3.46
C ALA A 234 -5.18 2.01 -3.30
N SER A 235 -4.10 1.27 -3.59
CA SER A 235 -2.74 1.79 -3.62
C SER A 235 -2.47 2.71 -4.82
N CYS A 236 -3.28 2.61 -5.89
CA CYS A 236 -3.13 3.42 -7.10
C CYS A 236 -4.04 4.65 -7.13
N LEU A 237 -4.91 4.80 -6.13
CA LEU A 237 -5.78 5.96 -6.02
C LEU A 237 -5.02 7.08 -5.29
N ILE A 238 -4.66 8.09 -6.05
CA ILE A 238 -4.15 9.37 -5.51
C ILE A 238 -5.37 10.16 -5.04
N TRP A 239 -5.57 10.23 -3.74
CA TRP A 239 -6.56 11.06 -3.09
C TRP A 239 -5.97 12.41 -2.69
#